data_d1979a57ade858eae9061a7cbd6a4c8a
#
_entry.id   d1979a57ade858eae9061a7cbd6a4c8a
#
_cell.length_a   1.000
_cell.length_b   1.000
_cell.length_c   1.000
_cell.angle_alpha   90.00
_cell.angle_beta   90.00
_cell.angle_gamma   90.00
#
_symmetry.space_group_name_H-M   'P 1'
#
loop_
_entity.id
_entity.type
_entity.pdbx_description
1 polymer ?
#
loop_
_entity_poly.entity_id
_entity_poly.type
_entity_poly.pdbx_seq_one_letter_code
_entity_poly.pdbx_strand_id
1 'polypeptide(L)'
;LIPWIRNNAAMIASGDKTAIETSKLKASEMTAFPTLTDEQILNIVAYAKAGEPKKAAEAGAAAVADEGVSSLSLVGVIAIIILSIVVLVFLGRAVKMLERLILQKQGIEIVEEESVSLAVGVRGLFKNKKFVFFSVLCLVMVLGSFGWMGMWETGVHTGYQPVQPIKFSHELHAGINQIDCQYCHSGAFKSKNSTIPSLNVCMNCHKSVQARDEDGQISAEIQKIYNALGYDVDKQEYDKTKEKPIEWVRVHNLPDLAYFNHSQHVVVGEEAIRKEKGLKPTDPVCNACHGPVDTMDEIYQYSPLTMKWCVNCHRDSDIAGKKNDAFYANVIAAHEKIKKGEKITPAMLGGLECGKCHY
;
A
#
# COMPACT_ATOMS: atom_id res chain seq x y z
N LEU A 1 23.58 -36.32 8.22
CA LEU A 1 23.00 -35.12 7.58
C LEU A 1 24.08 -34.10 7.18
N ILE A 2 25.02 -33.74 8.07
CA ILE A 2 26.06 -32.73 7.79
C ILE A 2 26.94 -33.14 6.58
N PRO A 3 27.50 -34.39 6.49
CA PRO A 3 28.25 -34.81 5.31
C PRO A 3 27.42 -34.80 4.02
N TRP A 4 26.12 -35.12 4.10
CA TRP A 4 25.20 -35.07 2.96
C TRP A 4 25.03 -33.62 2.42
N ILE A 5 24.85 -32.64 3.28
CA ILE A 5 24.71 -31.24 2.88
C ILE A 5 26.02 -30.71 2.29
N ARG A 6 27.15 -31.10 2.83
CA ARG A 6 28.47 -30.68 2.30
C ARG A 6 28.80 -31.28 0.93
N ASN A 7 28.55 -32.54 0.75
CA ASN A 7 28.85 -33.24 -0.52
C ASN A 7 28.02 -34.52 -0.62
N ASN A 8 26.83 -34.43 -1.16
CA ASN A 8 25.92 -35.57 -1.38
C ASN A 8 26.49 -36.58 -2.37
N ALA A 9 27.17 -36.12 -3.43
CA ALA A 9 27.75 -36.99 -4.43
C ALA A 9 28.84 -37.92 -3.84
N ALA A 10 29.70 -37.40 -2.96
CA ALA A 10 30.70 -38.19 -2.26
C ALA A 10 30.07 -39.23 -1.32
N MET A 11 28.97 -38.91 -0.64
CA MET A 11 28.26 -39.88 0.21
C MET A 11 27.57 -40.98 -0.59
N ILE A 12 26.98 -40.66 -1.74
CA ILE A 12 26.40 -41.65 -2.65
C ILE A 12 27.52 -42.60 -3.17
N ALA A 13 28.64 -42.02 -3.58
CA ALA A 13 29.80 -42.79 -4.07
C ALA A 13 30.44 -43.70 -3.00
N SER A 14 30.32 -43.34 -1.71
CA SER A 14 30.81 -44.17 -0.59
C SER A 14 29.93 -45.38 -0.29
N GLY A 15 28.77 -45.52 -0.94
CA GLY A 15 27.87 -46.65 -0.74
C GLY A 15 26.96 -46.54 0.48
N ASP A 16 26.80 -45.33 1.07
CA ASP A 16 25.89 -45.08 2.17
C ASP A 16 24.45 -45.38 1.73
N LYS A 17 23.80 -46.33 2.41
CA LYS A 17 22.46 -46.81 2.05
C LYS A 17 21.41 -45.70 2.11
N THR A 18 21.48 -44.81 3.13
CA THR A 18 20.53 -43.70 3.30
C THR A 18 20.73 -42.66 2.21
N ALA A 19 21.98 -42.36 1.84
CA ALA A 19 22.31 -41.45 0.77
C ALA A 19 21.77 -41.94 -0.59
N ILE A 20 21.92 -43.25 -0.86
CA ILE A 20 21.40 -43.87 -2.09
C ILE A 20 19.87 -43.88 -2.11
N GLU A 21 19.19 -44.14 -1.00
CA GLU A 21 17.73 -44.06 -0.92
C GLU A 21 17.22 -42.63 -1.10
N THR A 22 17.86 -41.67 -0.45
CA THR A 22 17.49 -40.24 -0.56
C THR A 22 17.70 -39.72 -1.99
N SER A 23 18.74 -40.19 -2.70
CA SER A 23 18.97 -39.79 -4.09
C SER A 23 17.87 -40.29 -5.06
N LYS A 24 17.15 -41.36 -4.70
CA LYS A 24 16.01 -41.90 -5.48
C LYS A 24 14.73 -41.07 -5.33
N LEU A 25 14.62 -40.25 -4.31
CA LEU A 25 13.49 -39.32 -4.07
C LEU A 25 13.62 -38.10 -4.97
N LYS A 26 13.89 -38.21 -6.26
CA LYS A 26 13.86 -37.13 -7.29
C LYS A 26 14.12 -35.69 -6.82
N ALA A 27 14.79 -35.53 -5.68
CA ALA A 27 15.32 -34.24 -5.31
C ALA A 27 16.36 -33.90 -6.38
N SER A 28 16.12 -32.86 -7.15
CA SER A 28 17.10 -32.27 -8.07
C SER A 28 18.47 -32.33 -7.39
N GLU A 29 19.53 -32.65 -8.13
CA GLU A 29 20.89 -32.77 -7.58
C GLU A 29 21.15 -31.60 -6.61
N MET A 30 21.21 -31.92 -5.34
CA MET A 30 21.43 -30.89 -4.32
C MET A 30 22.84 -30.35 -4.52
N THR A 31 22.94 -29.04 -4.72
CA THR A 31 24.24 -28.37 -4.84
C THR A 31 25.09 -28.64 -3.59
N ALA A 32 26.32 -29.06 -3.74
CA ALA A 32 27.23 -29.25 -2.62
C ALA A 32 27.62 -27.91 -1.99
N PHE A 33 27.63 -27.83 -0.64
CA PHE A 33 28.01 -26.63 0.11
C PHE A 33 29.27 -26.89 0.96
N PRO A 34 30.46 -27.01 0.35
CA PRO A 34 31.67 -27.41 1.04
C PRO A 34 32.18 -26.39 2.04
N THR A 35 31.77 -25.13 1.92
CA THR A 35 32.24 -24.00 2.75
C THR A 35 31.42 -23.77 4.01
N LEU A 36 30.24 -24.40 4.16
CA LEU A 36 29.42 -24.25 5.33
C LEU A 36 30.05 -24.90 6.56
N THR A 37 30.08 -24.17 7.69
CA THR A 37 30.48 -24.72 8.98
C THR A 37 29.41 -25.64 9.55
N ASP A 38 29.81 -26.55 10.49
CA ASP A 38 28.85 -27.43 11.15
C ASP A 38 27.75 -26.68 11.88
N GLU A 39 28.10 -25.56 12.52
CA GLU A 39 27.16 -24.70 13.22
C GLU A 39 26.13 -24.07 12.25
N GLN A 40 26.57 -23.59 11.09
CA GLN A 40 25.66 -23.04 10.07
C GLN A 40 24.71 -24.13 9.56
N ILE A 41 25.20 -25.34 9.31
CA ILE A 41 24.36 -26.46 8.87
C ILE A 41 23.35 -26.84 9.92
N LEU A 42 23.76 -26.90 11.21
CA LEU A 42 22.84 -27.20 12.32
C LEU A 42 21.76 -26.12 12.49
N ASN A 43 22.12 -24.85 12.33
CA ASN A 43 21.16 -23.73 12.38
C ASN A 43 20.15 -23.81 11.21
N ILE A 44 20.59 -24.12 10.01
CA ILE A 44 19.69 -24.33 8.85
C ILE A 44 18.73 -25.49 9.11
N VAL A 45 19.25 -26.61 9.64
CA VAL A 45 18.42 -27.77 9.96
C VAL A 45 17.45 -27.49 11.11
N ALA A 46 17.89 -26.74 12.12
CA ALA A 46 17.00 -26.31 13.21
C ALA A 46 15.88 -25.41 12.70
N TYR A 47 16.19 -24.46 11.82
CA TYR A 47 15.21 -23.60 11.16
C TYR A 47 14.21 -24.42 10.33
N ALA A 48 14.68 -25.35 9.51
CA ALA A 48 13.83 -26.22 8.69
C ALA A 48 12.94 -27.14 9.56
N LYS A 49 13.43 -27.60 10.73
CA LYS A 49 12.63 -28.41 11.68
C LYS A 49 11.63 -27.60 12.48
N ALA A 50 11.91 -26.33 12.76
CA ALA A 50 11.01 -25.46 13.48
C ALA A 50 9.71 -25.20 12.69
N GLY A 51 9.71 -25.53 11.40
CA GLY A 51 8.63 -25.19 10.48
C GLY A 51 8.61 -23.69 10.20
N GLU A 52 7.84 -23.29 9.20
CA GLU A 52 7.59 -21.86 8.96
C GLU A 52 7.11 -21.22 10.28
N PRO A 53 7.68 -20.06 10.68
CA PRO A 53 7.13 -19.35 11.82
C PRO A 53 5.64 -19.17 11.55
N LYS A 54 4.80 -19.75 12.42
CA LYS A 54 3.35 -19.54 12.34
C LYS A 54 3.18 -18.06 12.12
N LYS A 55 2.64 -17.70 10.96
CA LYS A 55 2.29 -16.34 10.58
C LYS A 55 1.83 -15.65 11.85
N ALA A 56 2.54 -14.64 12.31
CA ALA A 56 2.00 -13.71 13.29
C ALA A 56 0.87 -12.99 12.55
N ALA A 57 -0.23 -13.71 12.38
CA ALA A 57 -1.50 -13.14 12.09
C ALA A 57 -1.77 -12.20 13.26
N GLU A 58 -2.00 -10.95 12.96
CA GLU A 58 -2.48 -9.95 13.89
C GLU A 58 -1.42 -9.21 14.73
N ALA A 59 -0.42 -8.60 14.08
CA ALA A 59 0.18 -7.42 14.66
C ALA A 59 0.51 -6.45 13.51
N GLY A 60 -0.47 -5.60 13.18
CA GLY A 60 -0.20 -4.40 12.40
C GLY A 60 -0.87 -4.26 11.06
N ALA A 61 -2.05 -4.86 10.82
CA ALA A 61 -3.06 -4.15 10.08
C ALA A 61 -3.66 -3.08 11.03
N ALA A 62 -2.84 -2.12 11.45
CA ALA A 62 -3.36 -0.79 11.59
C ALA A 62 -3.74 -0.42 10.15
N ALA A 63 -4.96 -0.78 9.76
CA ALA A 63 -5.62 -0.17 8.65
C ALA A 63 -5.28 1.32 8.77
N VAL A 64 -4.52 1.85 7.81
CA VAL A 64 -4.63 3.25 7.48
C VAL A 64 -6.12 3.38 7.25
N ALA A 65 -6.81 3.92 8.24
CA ALA A 65 -8.22 4.18 8.15
C ALA A 65 -8.33 5.00 6.88
N ASP A 66 -8.90 4.39 5.87
CA ASP A 66 -9.49 5.11 4.78
C ASP A 66 -10.35 6.17 5.45
N GLU A 67 -9.93 7.45 5.41
CA GLU A 67 -10.77 8.57 5.77
C GLU A 67 -11.87 8.77 4.69
N GLY A 68 -12.14 7.77 3.90
CA GLY A 68 -13.40 7.58 3.22
C GLY A 68 -14.48 7.43 4.30
N VAL A 69 -15.55 8.18 4.15
CA VAL A 69 -16.71 8.23 5.05
C VAL A 69 -17.04 6.81 5.50
N SER A 70 -16.62 6.44 6.72
CA SER A 70 -16.80 5.09 7.23
C SER A 70 -18.30 4.77 7.16
N SER A 71 -18.67 3.54 6.86
CA SER A 71 -20.08 3.11 6.89
C SER A 71 -20.75 3.51 8.20
N LEU A 72 -19.99 3.61 9.29
CA LEU A 72 -20.42 4.08 10.59
C LEU A 72 -20.76 5.58 10.57
N SER A 73 -20.01 6.44 9.87
CA SER A 73 -20.30 7.86 9.74
C SER A 73 -21.50 8.11 8.83
N LEU A 74 -21.66 7.31 7.77
CA LEU A 74 -22.85 7.37 6.92
C LEU A 74 -24.11 6.97 7.70
N VAL A 75 -24.06 5.90 8.47
CA VAL A 75 -25.15 5.47 9.37
C VAL A 75 -25.44 6.55 10.41
N GLY A 76 -24.41 7.18 10.98
CA GLY A 76 -24.55 8.28 11.92
C GLY A 76 -25.27 9.48 11.30
N VAL A 77 -24.90 9.90 10.10
CA VAL A 77 -25.56 11.00 9.38
C VAL A 77 -27.02 10.66 9.07
N ILE A 78 -27.31 9.46 8.59
CA ILE A 78 -28.68 8.99 8.32
C ILE A 78 -29.50 8.99 9.62
N ALA A 79 -28.94 8.52 10.73
CA ALA A 79 -29.61 8.52 12.03
C ALA A 79 -29.92 9.94 12.51
N ILE A 80 -29.03 10.90 12.36
CA ILE A 80 -29.24 12.33 12.69
C ILE A 80 -30.34 12.93 11.80
N ILE A 81 -30.36 12.63 10.51
CA ILE A 81 -31.42 13.09 9.60
C ILE A 81 -32.79 12.54 10.02
N ILE A 82 -32.87 11.24 10.31
CA ILE A 82 -34.12 10.60 10.76
C ILE A 82 -34.58 11.22 12.09
N LEU A 83 -33.66 11.38 13.06
CA LEU A 83 -33.96 12.01 14.34
C LEU A 83 -34.46 13.44 14.16
N SER A 84 -33.82 14.22 13.29
CA SER A 84 -34.24 15.60 12.99
C SER A 84 -35.65 15.64 12.39
N ILE A 85 -35.99 14.74 11.49
CA ILE A 85 -37.32 14.62 10.91
C ILE A 85 -38.36 14.29 12.01
N VAL A 86 -38.04 13.34 12.89
CA VAL A 86 -38.91 12.93 14.01
C VAL A 86 -39.17 14.13 14.96
N VAL A 87 -38.11 14.86 15.30
CA VAL A 87 -38.20 16.05 16.14
C VAL A 87 -39.07 17.14 15.48
N LEU A 88 -38.89 17.41 14.18
CA LEU A 88 -39.69 18.39 13.45
C LEU A 88 -41.17 17.99 13.39
N VAL A 89 -41.47 16.70 13.18
CA VAL A 89 -42.85 16.19 13.21
C VAL A 89 -43.46 16.34 14.61
N PHE A 90 -42.70 16.05 15.65
CA PHE A 90 -43.15 16.17 17.04
C PHE A 90 -43.41 17.64 17.42
N LEU A 91 -42.51 18.55 17.07
CA LEU A 91 -42.66 19.98 17.27
C LEU A 91 -43.88 20.53 16.52
N GLY A 92 -44.08 20.13 15.27
CA GLY A 92 -45.26 20.52 14.48
C GLY A 92 -46.57 20.05 15.12
N ARG A 93 -46.60 18.85 15.71
CA ARG A 93 -47.76 18.36 16.46
C ARG A 93 -47.98 19.12 17.76
N ALA A 94 -46.90 19.42 18.48
CA ALA A 94 -46.99 20.21 19.73
C ALA A 94 -47.51 21.64 19.47
N VAL A 95 -47.03 22.31 18.40
CA VAL A 95 -47.52 23.63 18.00
C VAL A 95 -49.02 23.60 17.66
N LYS A 96 -49.47 22.63 16.86
CA LYS A 96 -50.88 22.43 16.54
C LYS A 96 -51.73 22.17 17.79
N MET A 97 -51.21 21.41 18.76
CA MET A 97 -51.91 21.13 20.02
C MET A 97 -52.02 22.38 20.89
N LEU A 98 -50.98 23.19 20.98
CA LEU A 98 -51.00 24.48 21.66
C LEU A 98 -51.98 25.46 21.02
N GLU A 99 -51.99 25.52 19.70
CA GLU A 99 -52.93 26.34 18.92
C GLU A 99 -54.37 25.94 19.20
N ARG A 100 -54.71 24.67 19.25
CA ARG A 100 -56.03 24.12 19.62
C ARG A 100 -56.40 24.53 21.07
N LEU A 101 -55.48 24.42 22.02
CA LEU A 101 -55.73 24.81 23.41
C LEU A 101 -56.01 26.32 23.55
N ILE A 102 -55.32 27.16 22.77
CA ILE A 102 -55.54 28.60 22.73
C ILE A 102 -56.92 28.94 22.17
N LEU A 103 -57.34 28.32 21.05
CA LEU A 103 -58.64 28.47 20.43
C LEU A 103 -59.76 28.03 21.35
N GLN A 104 -59.59 26.89 22.03
CA GLN A 104 -60.56 26.35 23.01
C GLN A 104 -60.72 27.32 24.20
N LYS A 105 -59.63 27.96 24.67
CA LYS A 105 -59.67 28.94 25.75
C LYS A 105 -60.35 30.25 25.33
N GLN A 106 -60.38 30.56 24.04
CA GLN A 106 -61.06 31.71 23.46
C GLN A 106 -62.57 31.43 23.13
N GLY A 107 -63.05 30.25 23.43
CA GLY A 107 -64.45 29.87 23.19
C GLY A 107 -64.82 29.65 21.74
N ILE A 108 -63.84 29.44 20.86
CA ILE A 108 -64.04 29.17 19.44
C ILE A 108 -64.24 27.65 19.27
N GLU A 109 -65.38 27.26 18.66
CA GLU A 109 -65.70 25.87 18.35
C GLU A 109 -64.62 25.31 17.40
N ILE A 110 -63.92 24.25 17.86
CA ILE A 110 -62.88 23.54 17.06
C ILE A 110 -63.56 22.54 16.16
N VAL A 111 -63.57 22.78 14.87
CA VAL A 111 -63.97 21.78 13.88
C VAL A 111 -62.91 20.68 13.88
N GLU A 112 -63.29 19.44 14.17
CA GLU A 112 -62.43 18.25 14.14
C GLU A 112 -61.88 18.09 12.71
N GLU A 113 -60.60 18.40 12.49
CA GLU A 113 -59.90 18.09 11.22
C GLU A 113 -59.78 16.54 11.12
N GLU A 114 -60.42 15.97 10.13
CA GLU A 114 -60.24 14.56 9.78
C GLU A 114 -58.75 14.20 9.73
N SER A 115 -58.36 13.11 10.33
CA SER A 115 -56.98 12.60 10.37
C SER A 115 -56.48 12.40 8.96
N VAL A 116 -55.65 13.36 8.47
CA VAL A 116 -55.06 13.29 7.14
C VAL A 116 -54.14 12.09 7.10
N SER A 117 -54.44 11.12 6.25
CA SER A 117 -53.57 9.95 6.08
C SER A 117 -52.15 10.38 5.72
N LEU A 118 -51.14 9.63 6.20
CA LEU A 118 -49.71 9.94 5.93
C LEU A 118 -49.43 10.15 4.43
N ALA A 119 -50.09 9.41 3.55
CA ALA A 119 -49.98 9.53 2.09
C ALA A 119 -50.42 10.90 1.58
N VAL A 120 -51.49 11.47 2.14
CA VAL A 120 -52.01 12.79 1.76
C VAL A 120 -51.10 13.89 2.29
N GLY A 121 -50.57 13.72 3.52
CA GLY A 121 -49.59 14.64 4.11
C GLY A 121 -48.30 14.73 3.29
N VAL A 122 -47.75 13.59 2.89
CA VAL A 122 -46.53 13.50 2.04
C VAL A 122 -46.79 14.15 0.67
N ARG A 123 -47.93 13.85 0.05
CA ARG A 123 -48.32 14.46 -1.23
C ARG A 123 -48.50 16.00 -1.12
N GLY A 124 -48.93 16.48 0.04
CA GLY A 124 -49.01 17.92 0.38
C GLY A 124 -47.63 18.59 0.43
N LEU A 125 -46.61 17.92 0.97
CA LEU A 125 -45.24 18.40 1.01
C LEU A 125 -44.67 18.66 -0.38
N PHE A 126 -44.91 17.73 -1.34
CA PHE A 126 -44.45 17.89 -2.73
C PHE A 126 -45.23 19.01 -3.49
N LYS A 127 -46.37 19.45 -3.01
CA LYS A 127 -47.06 20.62 -3.56
C LYS A 127 -46.51 21.95 -3.03
N ASN A 128 -45.77 21.91 -1.93
CA ASN A 128 -45.17 23.11 -1.35
C ASN A 128 -43.90 23.49 -2.13
N LYS A 129 -43.95 24.52 -2.94
CA LYS A 129 -42.85 25.00 -3.81
C LYS A 129 -41.56 25.29 -2.99
N LYS A 130 -41.69 25.80 -1.77
CA LYS A 130 -40.54 26.08 -0.87
C LYS A 130 -39.88 24.76 -0.43
N PHE A 131 -40.68 23.79 -0.04
CA PHE A 131 -40.16 22.44 0.36
C PHE A 131 -39.43 21.77 -0.80
N VAL A 132 -40.05 21.74 -1.99
CA VAL A 132 -39.43 21.14 -3.19
C VAL A 132 -38.14 21.88 -3.53
N PHE A 133 -38.12 23.22 -3.49
CA PHE A 133 -36.91 24.00 -3.77
C PHE A 133 -35.77 23.66 -2.81
N PHE A 134 -36.02 23.65 -1.49
CA PHE A 134 -34.98 23.28 -0.53
C PHE A 134 -34.55 21.84 -0.60
N SER A 135 -35.45 20.90 -0.91
CA SER A 135 -35.11 19.48 -1.11
C SER A 135 -34.23 19.29 -2.35
N VAL A 136 -34.55 19.97 -3.45
CA VAL A 136 -33.69 19.91 -4.66
C VAL A 136 -32.35 20.58 -4.38
N LEU A 137 -32.31 21.71 -3.68
CA LEU A 137 -31.06 22.38 -3.31
C LEU A 137 -30.17 21.44 -2.45
N CYS A 138 -30.75 20.81 -1.43
CA CYS A 138 -30.02 19.81 -0.61
C CYS A 138 -29.51 18.65 -1.46
N LEU A 139 -30.31 18.12 -2.37
CA LEU A 139 -29.90 17.05 -3.27
C LEU A 139 -28.72 17.47 -4.16
N VAL A 140 -28.79 18.67 -4.75
CA VAL A 140 -27.69 19.22 -5.57
C VAL A 140 -26.43 19.41 -4.75
N MET A 141 -26.54 19.90 -3.52
CA MET A 141 -25.39 20.06 -2.59
C MET A 141 -24.75 18.69 -2.26
N VAL A 142 -25.57 17.69 -1.96
CA VAL A 142 -25.10 16.33 -1.66
C VAL A 142 -24.43 15.70 -2.89
N LEU A 143 -25.09 15.73 -4.04
CA LEU A 143 -24.51 15.20 -5.29
C LEU A 143 -23.25 15.98 -5.69
N GLY A 144 -23.24 17.29 -5.51
CA GLY A 144 -22.07 18.11 -5.76
C GLY A 144 -20.89 17.77 -4.85
N SER A 145 -21.14 17.48 -3.57
CA SER A 145 -20.09 17.05 -2.64
C SER A 145 -19.51 15.68 -3.01
N PHE A 146 -20.35 14.71 -3.39
CA PHE A 146 -19.87 13.42 -3.90
C PHE A 146 -19.07 13.57 -5.20
N GLY A 147 -19.55 14.40 -6.11
CA GLY A 147 -18.82 14.70 -7.36
C GLY A 147 -17.47 15.35 -7.08
N TRP A 148 -17.41 16.31 -6.16
CA TRP A 148 -16.18 16.96 -5.72
C TRP A 148 -15.20 15.96 -5.10
N MET A 149 -15.66 15.10 -4.18
CA MET A 149 -14.82 14.06 -3.58
C MET A 149 -14.29 13.09 -4.62
N GLY A 150 -15.12 12.61 -5.54
CA GLY A 150 -14.70 11.73 -6.63
C GLY A 150 -13.69 12.38 -7.57
N MET A 151 -13.83 13.68 -7.88
CA MET A 151 -12.83 14.42 -8.66
C MET A 151 -11.52 14.60 -7.91
N TRP A 152 -11.57 14.83 -6.60
CA TRP A 152 -10.38 15.00 -5.76
C TRP A 152 -9.56 13.72 -5.65
N GLU A 153 -10.22 12.57 -5.64
CA GLU A 153 -9.58 11.25 -5.55
C GLU A 153 -9.12 10.70 -6.91
N THR A 154 -9.45 11.37 -8.02
CA THR A 154 -9.08 10.89 -9.36
C THR A 154 -7.56 10.87 -9.52
N GLY A 155 -7.01 9.66 -9.73
CA GLY A 155 -5.59 9.43 -10.01
C GLY A 155 -4.68 9.35 -8.79
N VAL A 156 -5.20 9.45 -7.55
CA VAL A 156 -4.40 9.37 -6.32
C VAL A 156 -5.12 8.51 -5.27
N HIS A 157 -5.29 7.22 -5.58
CA HIS A 157 -6.02 6.32 -4.68
C HIS A 157 -5.07 5.53 -3.78
N THR A 158 -5.09 5.78 -2.48
CA THR A 158 -4.63 4.79 -1.50
C THR A 158 -5.46 3.51 -1.63
N GLY A 159 -4.81 2.36 -1.53
CA GLY A 159 -5.49 1.07 -1.74
C GLY A 159 -5.67 0.66 -3.20
N TYR A 160 -5.24 1.46 -4.17
CA TYR A 160 -5.27 1.06 -5.58
C TYR A 160 -4.38 -0.17 -5.81
N GLN A 161 -4.99 -1.26 -6.22
CA GLN A 161 -4.37 -2.57 -6.41
C GLN A 161 -4.80 -3.17 -7.74
N PRO A 162 -4.15 -2.77 -8.84
CA PRO A 162 -4.50 -3.28 -10.17
C PRO A 162 -4.00 -4.71 -10.34
N VAL A 163 -4.73 -5.49 -11.14
CA VAL A 163 -4.27 -6.82 -11.55
C VAL A 163 -3.03 -6.69 -12.43
N GLN A 164 -1.97 -7.40 -12.06
CA GLN A 164 -0.71 -7.42 -12.80
C GLN A 164 -0.65 -8.58 -13.79
N PRO A 165 0.08 -8.44 -14.92
CA PRO A 165 0.26 -9.52 -15.88
C PRO A 165 0.88 -10.78 -15.27
N ILE A 166 1.82 -10.60 -14.34
CA ILE A 166 2.43 -11.66 -13.53
C ILE A 166 2.12 -11.35 -12.06
N LYS A 167 1.54 -12.30 -11.37
CA LYS A 167 1.30 -12.20 -9.92
C LYS A 167 2.62 -12.40 -9.19
N PHE A 168 3.24 -11.29 -8.78
CA PHE A 168 4.51 -11.29 -8.06
C PHE A 168 4.27 -10.98 -6.57
N SER A 169 4.69 -11.89 -5.70
CA SER A 169 4.59 -11.73 -4.25
C SER A 169 5.84 -11.10 -3.66
N HIS A 170 5.71 -9.88 -3.13
CA HIS A 170 6.78 -9.25 -2.36
C HIS A 170 6.94 -9.91 -0.99
N GLU A 171 5.86 -10.39 -0.37
CA GLU A 171 5.90 -11.17 0.87
C GLU A 171 6.82 -12.39 0.74
N LEU A 172 6.69 -13.15 -0.36
CA LEU A 172 7.51 -14.32 -0.58
C LEU A 172 8.99 -13.96 -0.82
N HIS A 173 9.25 -12.94 -1.64
CA HIS A 173 10.63 -12.61 -2.05
C HIS A 173 11.36 -11.77 -1.01
N ALA A 174 10.79 -10.63 -0.62
CA ALA A 174 11.43 -9.69 0.32
C ALA A 174 11.17 -10.05 1.78
N GLY A 175 9.98 -10.56 2.11
CA GLY A 175 9.62 -10.93 3.48
C GLY A 175 10.21 -12.27 3.89
N ILE A 176 9.77 -13.35 3.27
CA ILE A 176 10.16 -14.71 3.65
C ILE A 176 11.60 -15.03 3.25
N ASN A 177 11.95 -14.78 1.99
CA ASN A 177 13.30 -15.07 1.47
C ASN A 177 14.32 -13.96 1.74
N GLN A 178 13.90 -12.82 2.32
CA GLN A 178 14.76 -11.69 2.72
C GLN A 178 15.66 -11.17 1.59
N ILE A 179 15.16 -11.20 0.34
CA ILE A 179 15.86 -10.63 -0.80
C ILE A 179 15.79 -9.10 -0.69
N ASP A 180 16.96 -8.45 -0.66
CA ASP A 180 17.05 -7.00 -0.52
C ASP A 180 16.38 -6.28 -1.70
N CYS A 181 15.65 -5.19 -1.39
CA CYS A 181 14.94 -4.38 -2.37
C CYS A 181 15.85 -3.89 -3.49
N GLN A 182 17.11 -3.57 -3.17
CA GLN A 182 18.11 -3.08 -4.10
C GLN A 182 18.51 -4.12 -5.15
N TYR A 183 18.37 -5.41 -4.84
CA TYR A 183 18.69 -6.48 -5.80
C TYR A 183 17.82 -6.35 -7.07
N CYS A 184 16.54 -6.07 -6.88
CA CYS A 184 15.57 -5.92 -7.98
C CYS A 184 15.40 -4.46 -8.41
N HIS A 185 15.35 -3.52 -7.46
CA HIS A 185 15.08 -2.09 -7.69
C HIS A 185 16.35 -1.23 -7.57
N SER A 186 17.45 -1.67 -8.17
CA SER A 186 18.74 -0.95 -8.10
C SER A 186 18.66 0.50 -8.60
N GLY A 187 17.75 0.80 -9.50
CA GLY A 187 17.50 2.15 -10.02
C GLY A 187 17.12 3.15 -8.94
N ALA A 188 16.38 2.73 -7.91
CA ALA A 188 15.98 3.59 -6.80
C ALA A 188 17.18 4.20 -6.03
N PHE A 189 18.30 3.50 -6.01
CA PHE A 189 19.51 3.93 -5.30
C PHE A 189 20.47 4.76 -6.17
N LYS A 190 20.27 4.78 -7.49
CA LYS A 190 21.21 5.40 -8.45
C LYS A 190 20.61 6.52 -9.27
N SER A 191 19.27 6.57 -9.36
CA SER A 191 18.58 7.51 -10.26
C SER A 191 17.28 8.04 -9.66
N LYS A 192 16.63 8.94 -10.40
CA LYS A 192 15.29 9.41 -10.04
C LYS A 192 14.25 8.32 -10.14
N ASN A 193 14.40 7.37 -11.07
CA ASN A 193 13.43 6.31 -11.33
C ASN A 193 13.84 5.01 -10.62
N SER A 194 12.89 4.41 -9.91
CA SER A 194 13.09 3.14 -9.24
C SER A 194 13.23 1.97 -10.23
N THR A 195 12.58 2.04 -11.37
CA THR A 195 12.49 1.01 -12.41
C THR A 195 11.91 -0.32 -11.92
N ILE A 196 11.11 -0.97 -12.76
CA ILE A 196 10.75 -2.37 -12.61
C ILE A 196 11.95 -3.19 -13.14
N PRO A 197 12.42 -4.24 -12.43
CA PRO A 197 13.52 -5.05 -12.90
C PRO A 197 13.19 -5.73 -14.23
N SER A 198 14.18 -5.86 -15.10
CA SER A 198 14.03 -6.67 -16.31
C SER A 198 13.81 -8.14 -15.96
N LEU A 199 13.14 -8.90 -16.81
CA LEU A 199 12.90 -10.32 -16.58
C LEU A 199 14.18 -11.14 -16.42
N ASN A 200 15.31 -10.66 -16.95
CA ASN A 200 16.61 -11.29 -16.74
C ASN A 200 17.02 -11.35 -15.25
N VAL A 201 16.60 -10.39 -14.45
CA VAL A 201 16.84 -10.40 -13.00
C VAL A 201 16.07 -11.56 -12.36
N CYS A 202 14.83 -11.80 -12.78
CA CYS A 202 14.03 -12.94 -12.33
C CYS A 202 14.73 -14.27 -12.69
N MET A 203 15.30 -14.34 -13.88
CA MET A 203 15.98 -15.55 -14.38
C MET A 203 17.30 -15.86 -13.67
N ASN A 204 17.87 -14.96 -12.88
CA ASN A 204 19.03 -15.28 -12.05
C ASN A 204 18.73 -16.42 -11.07
N CYS A 205 17.49 -16.50 -10.59
CA CYS A 205 17.03 -17.57 -9.70
C CYS A 205 16.10 -18.55 -10.42
N HIS A 206 15.16 -18.05 -11.24
CA HIS A 206 14.10 -18.86 -11.81
C HIS A 206 14.52 -19.77 -12.97
N LYS A 207 15.76 -19.71 -13.43
CA LYS A 207 16.35 -20.80 -14.24
C LYS A 207 16.37 -22.12 -13.47
N SER A 208 16.61 -22.07 -12.17
CA SER A 208 16.73 -23.24 -11.29
C SER A 208 15.52 -23.42 -10.39
N VAL A 209 14.97 -22.31 -9.88
CA VAL A 209 13.81 -22.31 -8.98
C VAL A 209 12.54 -22.14 -9.80
N GLN A 210 11.89 -23.24 -10.10
CA GLN A 210 10.72 -23.28 -10.99
C GLN A 210 9.38 -23.28 -10.24
N ALA A 211 9.41 -23.29 -8.88
CA ALA A 211 8.25 -23.37 -8.01
C ALA A 211 7.19 -24.35 -8.55
N ARG A 212 7.61 -25.62 -8.69
CA ARG A 212 6.73 -26.68 -9.20
C ARG A 212 5.64 -26.99 -8.19
N ASP A 213 4.43 -27.22 -8.69
CA ASP A 213 3.30 -27.70 -7.91
C ASP A 213 3.45 -29.19 -7.52
N GLU A 214 2.44 -29.74 -6.83
CA GLU A 214 2.42 -31.13 -6.39
C GLU A 214 2.46 -32.14 -7.55
N ASP A 215 1.97 -31.74 -8.72
CA ASP A 215 1.98 -32.54 -9.96
C ASP A 215 3.30 -32.40 -10.73
N GLY A 216 4.24 -31.61 -10.21
CA GLY A 216 5.53 -31.33 -10.83
C GLY A 216 5.49 -30.35 -11.99
N GLN A 217 4.35 -29.67 -12.20
CA GLN A 217 4.22 -28.63 -13.22
C GLN A 217 4.86 -27.32 -12.74
N ILE A 218 5.50 -26.61 -13.67
CA ILE A 218 6.06 -25.29 -13.39
C ILE A 218 4.92 -24.33 -13.03
N SER A 219 5.11 -23.50 -12.00
CA SER A 219 4.13 -22.47 -11.62
C SER A 219 3.70 -21.65 -12.84
N ALA A 220 2.39 -21.44 -12.98
CA ALA A 220 1.82 -20.67 -14.08
C ALA A 220 2.41 -19.26 -14.19
N GLU A 221 2.75 -18.63 -13.05
CA GLU A 221 3.35 -17.29 -13.03
C GLU A 221 4.81 -17.29 -13.54
N ILE A 222 5.58 -18.32 -13.21
CA ILE A 222 6.95 -18.49 -13.74
C ILE A 222 6.90 -18.84 -15.23
N GLN A 223 5.93 -19.65 -15.65
CA GLN A 223 5.74 -19.95 -17.07
C GLN A 223 5.47 -18.69 -17.91
N LYS A 224 4.80 -17.67 -17.34
CA LYS A 224 4.62 -16.38 -18.02
C LYS A 224 5.96 -15.67 -18.24
N ILE A 225 6.91 -15.77 -17.30
CA ILE A 225 8.27 -15.21 -17.45
C ILE A 225 8.99 -15.93 -18.60
N TYR A 226 8.96 -17.26 -18.62
CA TYR A 226 9.59 -18.06 -19.68
C TYR A 226 9.01 -17.75 -21.06
N ASN A 227 7.69 -17.67 -21.16
CA ASN A 227 7.00 -17.31 -22.39
C ASN A 227 7.36 -15.91 -22.88
N ALA A 228 7.50 -14.94 -21.95
CA ALA A 228 7.86 -13.56 -22.28
C ALA A 228 9.31 -13.44 -22.76
N LEU A 229 10.21 -14.28 -22.25
CA LEU A 229 11.61 -14.31 -22.66
C LEU A 229 11.90 -15.28 -23.82
N GLY A 230 10.90 -16.05 -24.28
CA GLY A 230 11.12 -17.12 -25.23
C GLY A 230 12.07 -18.22 -24.69
N TYR A 231 12.05 -18.45 -23.36
CA TYR A 231 12.93 -19.41 -22.72
C TYR A 231 12.37 -20.82 -22.80
N ASP A 232 13.15 -21.72 -23.38
CA ASP A 232 12.86 -23.15 -23.43
C ASP A 232 13.53 -23.85 -22.23
N VAL A 233 12.71 -24.38 -21.34
CA VAL A 233 13.18 -24.99 -20.08
C VAL A 233 13.97 -26.28 -20.31
N ASP A 234 13.58 -27.06 -21.31
CA ASP A 234 14.21 -28.36 -21.58
C ASP A 234 15.57 -28.19 -22.24
N LYS A 235 15.69 -27.20 -23.14
CA LYS A 235 16.95 -26.88 -23.84
C LYS A 235 17.80 -25.87 -23.07
N GLN A 236 17.22 -25.17 -22.10
CA GLN A 236 17.84 -24.06 -21.38
C GLN A 236 18.32 -22.91 -22.29
N GLU A 237 17.64 -22.68 -23.39
CA GLU A 237 17.97 -21.70 -24.42
C GLU A 237 16.91 -20.64 -24.57
N TYR A 238 17.32 -19.47 -25.08
CA TYR A 238 16.41 -18.33 -25.36
C TYR A 238 16.18 -18.19 -26.85
N ASP A 239 14.92 -18.16 -27.25
CA ASP A 239 14.49 -17.82 -28.60
C ASP A 239 14.08 -16.34 -28.66
N LYS A 240 14.99 -15.49 -29.06
CA LYS A 240 14.77 -14.04 -29.18
C LYS A 240 13.62 -13.65 -30.11
N THR A 241 13.23 -14.53 -31.03
CA THR A 241 12.11 -14.26 -31.95
C THR A 241 10.75 -14.33 -31.23
N LYS A 242 10.71 -14.96 -30.05
CA LYS A 242 9.51 -15.09 -29.21
C LYS A 242 9.46 -14.11 -28.06
N GLU A 243 10.51 -13.32 -27.87
CA GLU A 243 10.60 -12.35 -26.78
C GLU A 243 9.48 -11.31 -26.87
N LYS A 244 8.78 -11.07 -25.75
CA LYS A 244 7.69 -10.11 -25.63
C LYS A 244 7.85 -9.31 -24.33
N PRO A 245 7.60 -8.00 -24.35
CA PRO A 245 7.60 -7.20 -23.14
C PRO A 245 6.44 -7.59 -22.21
N ILE A 246 6.62 -7.41 -20.91
CA ILE A 246 5.55 -7.49 -19.93
C ILE A 246 4.98 -6.07 -19.72
N GLU A 247 3.69 -5.93 -19.92
CA GLU A 247 2.96 -4.67 -19.76
C GLU A 247 2.53 -4.49 -18.30
N TRP A 248 3.48 -4.11 -17.44
CA TRP A 248 3.20 -3.85 -16.03
C TRP A 248 2.27 -2.65 -15.84
N VAL A 249 1.32 -2.78 -14.94
CA VAL A 249 0.42 -1.69 -14.57
C VAL A 249 1.05 -0.88 -13.44
N ARG A 250 1.15 0.46 -13.62
CA ARG A 250 1.68 1.36 -12.59
C ARG A 250 0.76 1.36 -11.37
N VAL A 251 1.31 1.02 -10.21
CA VAL A 251 0.58 1.03 -8.92
C VAL A 251 0.68 2.40 -8.25
N HIS A 252 1.89 2.93 -8.10
CA HIS A 252 2.12 4.23 -7.47
C HIS A 252 2.09 5.33 -8.52
N ASN A 253 0.99 6.08 -8.55
CA ASN A 253 0.77 7.14 -9.51
C ASN A 253 1.20 8.50 -8.96
N LEU A 254 2.39 8.95 -9.38
CA LEU A 254 2.78 10.35 -9.26
C LEU A 254 2.47 11.03 -10.60
N PRO A 255 1.81 12.21 -10.62
CA PRO A 255 1.57 12.96 -11.86
C PRO A 255 2.88 13.24 -12.61
N ASP A 256 2.86 13.14 -13.94
CA ASP A 256 4.08 13.31 -14.75
C ASP A 256 4.70 14.70 -14.63
N LEU A 257 3.91 15.71 -14.25
CA LEU A 257 4.37 17.07 -13.98
C LEU A 257 5.10 17.22 -12.62
N ALA A 258 5.12 16.17 -11.80
CA ALA A 258 5.79 16.20 -10.50
C ALA A 258 7.14 15.47 -10.58
N TYR A 259 8.20 16.19 -10.24
CA TYR A 259 9.54 15.62 -10.14
C TYR A 259 9.74 14.93 -8.78
N PHE A 260 10.18 13.69 -8.80
CA PHE A 260 10.61 12.95 -7.62
C PHE A 260 11.89 12.18 -7.91
N ASN A 261 12.85 12.25 -7.01
CA ASN A 261 14.14 11.56 -7.15
C ASN A 261 14.31 10.52 -6.04
N HIS A 262 14.20 9.23 -6.40
CA HIS A 262 14.36 8.14 -5.44
C HIS A 262 15.72 8.18 -4.74
N SER A 263 16.82 8.31 -5.47
CA SER A 263 18.15 8.23 -4.86
C SER A 263 18.42 9.33 -3.83
N GLN A 264 17.87 10.53 -4.03
CA GLN A 264 17.96 11.61 -3.03
C GLN A 264 17.21 11.26 -1.74
N HIS A 265 16.08 10.55 -1.86
CA HIS A 265 15.27 10.18 -0.70
C HIS A 265 15.81 8.93 -0.01
N VAL A 266 16.07 7.85 -0.75
CA VAL A 266 16.42 6.56 -0.14
C VAL A 266 17.90 6.41 0.23
N VAL A 267 18.80 7.25 -0.35
CA VAL A 267 20.21 7.22 -0.02
C VAL A 267 20.59 8.43 0.84
N VAL A 268 20.38 9.65 0.33
CA VAL A 268 20.78 10.89 1.02
C VAL A 268 19.83 11.17 2.19
N GLY A 269 18.53 11.02 1.98
CA GLY A 269 17.48 11.31 2.96
C GLY A 269 17.15 10.15 3.90
N GLU A 270 17.82 9.00 3.79
CA GLU A 270 17.46 7.78 4.52
C GLU A 270 17.30 7.99 6.04
N GLU A 271 18.30 8.60 6.67
CA GLU A 271 18.33 8.81 8.11
C GLU A 271 17.18 9.73 8.57
N ALA A 272 16.94 10.82 7.84
CA ALA A 272 15.87 11.76 8.12
C ALA A 272 14.49 11.10 7.95
N ILE A 273 14.32 10.33 6.89
CA ILE A 273 13.06 9.61 6.61
C ILE A 273 12.79 8.55 7.67
N ARG A 274 13.79 7.76 8.06
CA ARG A 274 13.66 6.74 9.12
C ARG A 274 13.20 7.38 10.43
N LYS A 275 13.84 8.50 10.81
CA LYS A 275 13.51 9.25 12.03
C LYS A 275 12.09 9.81 11.97
N GLU A 276 11.73 10.46 10.86
CA GLU A 276 10.42 11.09 10.67
C GLU A 276 9.27 10.07 10.67
N LYS A 277 9.49 8.90 10.07
CA LYS A 277 8.49 7.84 9.97
C LYS A 277 8.54 6.81 11.10
N GLY A 278 9.49 6.95 12.03
CA GLY A 278 9.65 6.03 13.15
C GLY A 278 9.99 4.60 12.73
N LEU A 279 10.70 4.43 11.62
CA LEU A 279 11.10 3.11 11.14
C LEU A 279 12.14 2.48 12.05
N LYS A 280 12.01 1.18 12.29
CA LYS A 280 13.03 0.40 12.99
C LYS A 280 14.30 0.30 12.13
N PRO A 281 15.47 0.08 12.73
CA PRO A 281 16.73 -0.09 11.98
C PRO A 281 16.69 -1.24 10.96
N THR A 282 15.88 -2.26 11.22
CA THR A 282 15.69 -3.44 10.36
C THR A 282 14.72 -3.23 9.20
N ASP A 283 13.83 -2.23 9.30
CA ASP A 283 12.81 -2.01 8.27
C ASP A 283 13.47 -1.37 7.04
N PRO A 284 13.11 -1.75 5.80
CA PRO A 284 13.55 -1.05 4.60
C PRO A 284 13.07 0.41 4.61
N VAL A 285 13.93 1.36 4.21
CA VAL A 285 13.53 2.77 4.09
C VAL A 285 12.38 2.98 3.08
N CYS A 286 12.25 2.08 2.14
CA CYS A 286 11.17 2.04 1.14
C CYS A 286 9.78 2.01 1.77
N ASN A 287 9.66 1.34 2.94
CA ASN A 287 8.40 1.20 3.66
C ASN A 287 7.83 2.54 4.16
N ALA A 288 8.67 3.58 4.27
CA ALA A 288 8.24 4.94 4.62
C ALA A 288 7.18 5.51 3.66
N CYS A 289 7.27 5.13 2.38
CA CYS A 289 6.42 5.64 1.31
C CYS A 289 5.53 4.55 0.70
N HIS A 290 6.08 3.35 0.55
CA HIS A 290 5.39 2.23 -0.09
C HIS A 290 4.64 1.33 0.89
N GLY A 291 4.73 1.61 2.21
CA GLY A 291 4.18 0.74 3.24
C GLY A 291 5.00 -0.54 3.46
N PRO A 292 4.49 -1.49 4.25
CA PRO A 292 5.21 -2.73 4.57
C PRO A 292 5.20 -3.70 3.38
N VAL A 293 5.91 -3.34 2.30
CA VAL A 293 5.93 -4.09 1.03
C VAL A 293 6.36 -5.53 1.22
N ASP A 294 7.26 -5.78 2.16
CA ASP A 294 7.75 -7.10 2.56
C ASP A 294 6.67 -8.02 3.17
N THR A 295 5.48 -7.49 3.44
CA THR A 295 4.30 -8.27 3.88
C THR A 295 3.18 -8.31 2.85
N MET A 296 3.37 -7.72 1.67
CA MET A 296 2.35 -7.65 0.63
C MET A 296 2.51 -8.80 -0.38
N ASP A 297 1.52 -9.67 -0.47
CA ASP A 297 1.44 -10.65 -1.56
C ASP A 297 1.17 -9.95 -2.90
N GLU A 298 0.20 -9.05 -2.93
CA GLU A 298 -0.05 -8.16 -4.06
C GLU A 298 0.15 -6.71 -3.64
N ILE A 299 0.97 -5.97 -4.36
CA ILE A 299 1.30 -4.58 -4.04
C ILE A 299 0.12 -3.64 -4.33
N TYR A 300 -0.11 -2.70 -3.45
CA TYR A 300 -1.10 -1.63 -3.61
C TYR A 300 -0.49 -0.26 -3.29
N GLN A 301 -1.12 0.80 -3.75
CA GLN A 301 -0.70 2.17 -3.40
C GLN A 301 -0.99 2.45 -1.93
N TYR A 302 0.04 2.52 -1.12
CA TYR A 302 -0.04 2.74 0.33
C TYR A 302 -0.20 4.21 0.68
N SER A 303 0.73 5.05 0.21
CA SER A 303 0.72 6.49 0.51
C SER A 303 -0.07 7.29 -0.53
N PRO A 304 -0.73 8.39 -0.13
CA PRO A 304 -1.57 9.18 -1.05
C PRO A 304 -0.77 9.90 -2.14
N LEU A 305 0.53 10.13 -1.96
CA LEU A 305 1.44 10.82 -2.88
C LEU A 305 0.93 12.21 -3.31
N THR A 306 0.12 12.85 -2.47
CA THR A 306 -0.39 14.20 -2.71
C THR A 306 0.67 15.27 -2.43
N MET A 307 0.52 16.46 -3.02
CA MET A 307 1.38 17.59 -2.72
C MET A 307 1.43 17.90 -1.22
N LYS A 308 0.28 17.85 -0.52
CA LYS A 308 0.19 18.03 0.94
C LYS A 308 1.06 17.02 1.69
N TRP A 309 1.03 15.76 1.28
CA TRP A 309 1.82 14.70 1.92
C TRP A 309 3.33 14.95 1.79
N CYS A 310 3.80 15.33 0.60
CA CYS A 310 5.20 15.69 0.36
C CYS A 310 5.62 16.93 1.14
N VAL A 311 4.80 18.00 1.10
CA VAL A 311 5.06 19.28 1.77
C VAL A 311 5.15 19.09 3.29
N ASN A 312 4.27 18.31 3.89
CA ASN A 312 4.32 18.03 5.33
C ASN A 312 5.61 17.33 5.71
N CYS A 313 6.00 16.28 4.98
CA CYS A 313 7.26 15.60 5.21
C CYS A 313 8.48 16.56 5.11
N HIS A 314 8.51 17.43 4.10
CA HIS A 314 9.58 18.42 3.93
C HIS A 314 9.61 19.50 5.01
N ARG A 315 8.48 19.77 5.68
CA ARG A 315 8.42 20.70 6.83
C ARG A 315 8.85 20.04 8.14
N ASP A 316 8.60 18.75 8.25
CA ASP A 316 8.72 18.04 9.52
C ASP A 316 10.00 17.21 9.64
N SER A 317 10.58 16.75 8.52
CA SER A 317 11.81 15.97 8.51
C SER A 317 13.05 16.78 8.90
N ASP A 318 13.85 16.24 9.82
CA ASP A 318 15.13 16.81 10.24
C ASP A 318 16.27 16.18 9.45
N ILE A 319 16.91 16.97 8.61
CA ILE A 319 18.02 16.54 7.74
C ILE A 319 19.41 16.87 8.32
N ALA A 320 19.51 17.34 9.56
CA ALA A 320 20.76 17.66 10.23
C ALA A 320 21.61 16.43 10.61
N GLY A 321 21.35 15.26 10.07
CA GLY A 321 22.05 14.01 10.36
C GLY A 321 23.47 13.95 9.78
N LYS A 322 24.34 13.14 10.43
CA LYS A 322 25.76 13.00 10.05
C LYS A 322 26.02 12.54 8.62
N LYS A 323 25.12 11.73 8.04
CA LYS A 323 25.24 11.29 6.64
C LYS A 323 25.04 12.41 5.63
N ASN A 324 24.33 13.48 6.02
CA ASN A 324 24.00 14.60 5.17
C ASN A 324 25.00 15.77 5.30
N ASP A 325 25.88 15.76 6.30
CA ASP A 325 26.82 16.85 6.58
C ASP A 325 27.70 17.18 5.36
N ALA A 326 28.18 16.17 4.65
CA ALA A 326 29.03 16.40 3.48
C ALA A 326 28.28 17.07 2.30
N PHE A 327 27.01 16.75 2.11
CA PHE A 327 26.17 17.30 1.05
C PHE A 327 25.64 18.69 1.39
N TYR A 328 25.21 18.89 2.63
CA TYR A 328 24.61 20.15 3.08
C TYR A 328 25.54 21.06 3.84
N ALA A 329 26.78 20.64 4.15
CA ALA A 329 27.73 21.44 4.95
C ALA A 329 27.90 22.88 4.45
N ASN A 330 28.06 23.06 3.15
CA ASN A 330 28.21 24.39 2.55
C ASN A 330 26.91 25.21 2.59
N VAL A 331 25.77 24.54 2.44
CA VAL A 331 24.44 25.18 2.48
C VAL A 331 24.09 25.55 3.91
N ILE A 332 24.38 24.67 4.86
CA ILE A 332 24.18 24.89 6.30
C ILE A 332 25.08 26.02 6.78
N ALA A 333 26.36 26.05 6.37
CA ALA A 333 27.29 27.09 6.71
C ALA A 333 26.90 28.48 6.14
N ALA A 334 26.24 28.53 4.99
CA ALA A 334 25.70 29.74 4.40
C ALA A 334 24.48 30.32 5.13
N HIS A 335 23.79 29.49 5.93
CA HIS A 335 22.65 29.91 6.72
C HIS A 335 23.08 30.24 8.16
N GLU A 336 23.76 31.37 8.37
CA GLU A 336 24.21 31.85 9.70
C GLU A 336 23.10 31.95 10.77
N LYS A 337 21.84 31.87 10.37
CA LYS A 337 20.67 31.97 11.25
C LYS A 337 20.26 30.64 11.90
N ILE A 338 20.86 29.52 11.48
CA ILE A 338 20.54 28.23 12.10
C ILE A 338 21.33 28.10 13.39
N LYS A 339 20.66 28.31 14.50
CA LYS A 339 21.27 28.15 15.82
C LYS A 339 21.68 26.69 16.02
N LYS A 340 22.83 26.48 16.66
CA LYS A 340 23.36 25.16 17.00
C LYS A 340 22.30 24.38 17.78
N GLY A 341 21.79 23.27 17.22
CA GLY A 341 20.76 22.44 17.84
C GLY A 341 19.33 22.66 17.32
N GLU A 342 19.10 23.58 16.40
CA GLU A 342 17.79 23.71 15.74
C GLU A 342 17.64 22.64 14.64
N LYS A 343 16.38 22.20 14.47
CA LYS A 343 15.98 21.26 13.40
C LYS A 343 16.19 21.92 12.03
N ILE A 344 16.91 21.27 11.15
CA ILE A 344 17.10 21.73 9.76
C ILE A 344 16.19 20.90 8.87
N THR A 345 15.26 21.57 8.19
CA THR A 345 14.29 20.88 7.33
C THR A 345 14.57 21.15 5.84
N PRO A 346 14.15 20.25 4.93
CA PRO A 346 14.18 20.51 3.49
C PRO A 346 13.49 21.84 3.12
N ALA A 347 12.40 22.19 3.83
CA ALA A 347 11.70 23.46 3.63
C ALA A 347 12.59 24.69 3.82
N MET A 348 13.46 24.68 4.83
CA MET A 348 14.41 25.77 5.11
C MET A 348 15.46 25.92 4.00
N LEU A 349 15.76 24.83 3.29
CA LEU A 349 16.73 24.82 2.20
C LEU A 349 16.09 25.02 0.80
N GLY A 350 14.89 25.58 0.75
CA GLY A 350 14.17 25.83 -0.50
C GLY A 350 13.49 24.60 -1.09
N GLY A 351 13.37 23.50 -0.34
CA GLY A 351 12.72 22.25 -0.78
C GLY A 351 11.20 22.34 -0.98
N LEU A 352 10.60 23.52 -0.70
CA LEU A 352 9.19 23.81 -0.96
C LEU A 352 8.98 24.82 -2.10
N GLU A 353 10.03 25.24 -2.78
CA GLU A 353 9.89 26.05 -3.99
C GLU A 353 9.19 25.24 -5.08
N CYS A 354 8.21 25.84 -5.75
CA CYS A 354 7.38 25.16 -6.74
C CYS A 354 8.23 24.46 -7.82
N GLY A 355 9.26 25.10 -8.33
CA GLY A 355 10.16 24.56 -9.35
C GLY A 355 11.08 23.43 -8.89
N LYS A 356 11.06 23.04 -7.60
CA LYS A 356 11.78 21.84 -7.11
C LYS A 356 11.00 20.56 -7.35
N CYS A 357 9.66 20.67 -7.42
CA CYS A 357 8.76 19.55 -7.60
C CYS A 357 7.97 19.62 -8.92
N HIS A 358 7.85 20.80 -9.51
CA HIS A 358 7.09 21.01 -10.76
C HIS A 358 8.00 21.62 -11.85
N TYR A 359 7.90 21.08 -13.07
CA TYR A 359 8.61 21.55 -14.27
C TYR A 359 7.67 21.73 -15.45
#